data_a4b037f1c0c4d6eec985b35f1e98c165
#
_entry.id   a4b037f1c0c4d6eec985b35f1e98c165
#
_cell.length_a   1.000
_cell.length_b   1.000
_cell.length_c   1.000
_cell.angle_alpha   90.00
_cell.angle_beta   90.00
_cell.angle_gamma   90.00
#
_symmetry.space_group_name_H-M   'P 1'
#
loop_
_entity.id
_entity.type
_entity.pdbx_description
1 polymer ?
#
loop_
_entity_poly.entity_id
_entity_poly.type
_entity_poly.pdbx_seq_one_letter_code
_entity_poly.pdbx_strand_id
1 'polypeptide(L)'
;RSRGLGDVYKRQAYTDLLLNKESNDTASEFVRNKIRETVKDPKTAELLCPDNHPIGTKRLILDSQYYEIFNEDHVELVDVRSAPITEITETGIRTTDQHYELDAIAFATGFDAMTGAMREIDIKVKDGPSLDEQWEAGPRTYLGVMVAGLPNLFMITGPQSPGVKSQMILSIEWHVDWIANCLQYLSL
;
A
#
# COMPACT_ATOMS: atom_id res chain seq x y z
N ARG A 1 -8.52 3.08 -25.98
CA ARG A 1 -9.53 3.83 -25.19
C ARG A 1 -9.00 3.89 -23.76
N SER A 2 -8.67 5.07 -23.27
CA SER A 2 -8.15 5.31 -21.94
C SER A 2 -9.25 5.00 -20.89
N ARG A 3 -9.22 3.80 -20.30
CA ARG A 3 -10.11 3.40 -19.19
C ARG A 3 -9.78 4.12 -17.87
N GLY A 4 -8.57 4.71 -17.76
CA GLY A 4 -8.08 5.35 -16.54
C GLY A 4 -8.78 6.64 -16.12
N LEU A 5 -9.35 7.40 -17.05
CA LEU A 5 -10.13 8.60 -16.74
C LEU A 5 -11.48 8.28 -16.09
N GLY A 6 -12.08 7.13 -16.40
CA GLY A 6 -13.39 6.73 -15.85
C GLY A 6 -13.43 6.59 -14.32
N ASP A 7 -12.34 6.13 -13.69
CA ASP A 7 -12.33 5.90 -12.24
C ASP A 7 -12.06 7.16 -11.43
N VAL A 8 -11.29 8.09 -11.96
CA VAL A 8 -11.12 9.42 -11.36
C VAL A 8 -12.46 10.17 -11.36
N TYR A 9 -13.20 10.12 -12.47
CA TYR A 9 -14.54 10.75 -12.56
C TYR A 9 -15.57 10.07 -11.64
N LYS A 10 -15.54 8.76 -11.48
CA LYS A 10 -16.45 8.05 -10.56
C LYS A 10 -16.21 8.46 -9.10
N ARG A 11 -14.97 8.66 -8.69
CA ARG A 11 -14.65 9.16 -7.34
C ARG A 11 -15.09 10.61 -7.13
N GLN A 12 -15.05 11.44 -8.16
CA GLN A 12 -15.48 12.83 -8.10
C GLN A 12 -17.00 12.97 -8.09
N ALA A 13 -17.72 11.97 -8.60
CA ALA A 13 -19.18 11.97 -8.63
C ALA A 13 -19.83 11.72 -7.26
N TYR A 14 -19.09 11.10 -6.32
CA TYR A 14 -19.58 10.75 -4.98
C TYR A 14 -18.70 11.44 -3.94
N THR A 15 -19.10 12.62 -3.49
CA THR A 15 -18.33 13.46 -2.55
C THR A 15 -18.30 12.91 -1.13
N ASP A 16 -19.27 12.07 -0.78
CA ASP A 16 -19.47 11.49 0.55
C ASP A 16 -18.87 10.08 0.73
N LEU A 17 -18.36 9.47 -0.33
CA LEU A 17 -17.85 8.10 -0.33
C LEU A 17 -16.80 7.82 0.77
N LEU A 18 -15.97 8.80 1.10
CA LEU A 18 -14.93 8.68 2.14
C LEU A 18 -15.36 9.16 3.52
N LEU A 19 -16.53 9.81 3.62
CA LEU A 19 -17.01 10.46 4.84
C LEU A 19 -18.27 9.80 5.41
N ASN A 20 -18.99 9.05 4.59
CA ASN A 20 -20.23 8.40 4.97
C ASN A 20 -20.12 6.87 4.81
N LYS A 21 -20.37 6.16 5.90
CA LYS A 21 -20.25 4.69 5.92
C LYS A 21 -21.28 4.01 4.99
N GLU A 22 -22.52 4.47 4.95
CA GLU A 22 -23.58 3.86 4.12
C GLU A 22 -23.28 4.01 2.63
N SER A 23 -22.81 5.19 2.22
CA SER A 23 -22.36 5.45 0.85
C SER A 23 -21.16 4.57 0.48
N ASN A 24 -20.22 4.40 1.42
CA ASN A 24 -19.06 3.54 1.22
C ASN A 24 -19.45 2.07 1.12
N ASP A 25 -20.33 1.59 2.00
CA ASP A 25 -20.82 0.20 2.00
C ASP A 25 -21.56 -0.11 0.68
N THR A 26 -22.36 0.83 0.17
CA THR A 26 -23.06 0.70 -1.13
C THR A 26 -22.06 0.55 -2.29
N ALA A 27 -21.01 1.37 -2.31
CA ALA A 27 -19.98 1.30 -3.34
C ALA A 27 -19.13 0.02 -3.21
N SER A 28 -18.82 -0.38 -1.98
CA SER A 28 -18.09 -1.63 -1.69
C SER A 28 -18.87 -2.84 -2.17
N GLU A 29 -20.18 -2.87 -1.91
CA GLU A 29 -21.05 -3.98 -2.35
C GLU A 29 -21.20 -4.03 -3.87
N PHE A 30 -21.26 -2.88 -4.53
CA PHE A 30 -21.23 -2.84 -6.00
C PHE A 30 -19.97 -3.51 -6.56
N VAL A 31 -18.79 -3.25 -5.97
CA VAL A 31 -17.53 -3.87 -6.40
C VAL A 31 -17.54 -5.38 -6.14
N ARG A 32 -17.99 -5.82 -4.95
CA ARG A 32 -18.10 -7.24 -4.61
C ARG A 32 -19.03 -7.98 -5.57
N ASN A 33 -20.15 -7.37 -5.92
CA ASN A 33 -21.08 -7.96 -6.88
C ASN A 33 -20.46 -8.12 -8.26
N LYS A 34 -19.62 -7.16 -8.70
CA LYS A 34 -18.86 -7.30 -9.96
C LYS A 34 -17.86 -8.46 -9.92
N ILE A 35 -17.21 -8.69 -8.77
CA ILE A 35 -16.31 -9.84 -8.58
C ILE A 35 -17.12 -11.14 -8.67
N ARG A 36 -18.25 -11.24 -7.96
CA ARG A 36 -19.15 -12.42 -7.98
C ARG A 36 -19.75 -12.71 -9.35
N GLU A 37 -20.00 -11.67 -10.16
CA GLU A 37 -20.46 -11.82 -11.55
C GLU A 37 -19.34 -12.34 -12.47
N THR A 38 -18.09 -12.02 -12.17
CA THR A 38 -16.93 -12.35 -13.03
C THR A 38 -16.36 -13.74 -12.70
N VAL A 39 -16.22 -14.05 -11.40
CA VAL A 39 -15.63 -15.32 -10.94
C VAL A 39 -16.72 -16.37 -10.78
N LYS A 40 -16.58 -17.49 -11.48
CA LYS A 40 -17.63 -18.53 -11.59
C LYS A 40 -17.78 -19.35 -10.32
N ASP A 41 -16.66 -19.68 -9.66
CA ASP A 41 -16.71 -20.42 -8.39
C ASP A 41 -17.07 -19.49 -7.23
N PRO A 42 -18.21 -19.71 -6.54
CA PRO A 42 -18.65 -18.81 -5.47
C PRO A 42 -17.68 -18.71 -4.30
N LYS A 43 -16.96 -19.80 -3.97
CA LYS A 43 -15.99 -19.81 -2.86
C LYS A 43 -14.80 -18.93 -3.19
N THR A 44 -14.24 -19.08 -4.38
CA THR A 44 -13.15 -18.23 -4.88
C THR A 44 -13.60 -16.78 -4.99
N ALA A 45 -14.81 -16.51 -5.47
CA ALA A 45 -15.36 -15.16 -5.57
C ALA A 45 -15.42 -14.47 -4.19
N GLU A 46 -15.90 -15.16 -3.14
CA GLU A 46 -15.94 -14.59 -1.79
C GLU A 46 -14.54 -14.33 -1.22
N LEU A 47 -13.57 -15.21 -1.44
CA LEU A 47 -12.18 -14.97 -1.02
C LEU A 47 -11.54 -13.75 -1.69
N LEU A 48 -11.95 -13.44 -2.91
CA LEU A 48 -11.48 -12.28 -3.66
C LEU A 48 -12.22 -10.99 -3.31
N CYS A 49 -13.37 -11.08 -2.64
CA CYS A 49 -14.14 -9.91 -2.20
C CYS A 49 -13.45 -9.20 -1.04
N PRO A 50 -13.07 -7.90 -1.17
CA PRO A 50 -12.48 -7.15 -0.05
C PRO A 50 -13.51 -6.96 1.07
N ASP A 51 -13.14 -7.37 2.29
CA ASP A 51 -13.99 -7.32 3.50
C ASP A 51 -13.36 -6.55 4.67
N ASN A 52 -12.05 -6.28 4.61
CA ASN A 52 -11.26 -5.80 5.74
C ASN A 52 -10.95 -4.29 5.69
N HIS A 53 -11.47 -3.56 4.72
CA HIS A 53 -11.27 -2.11 4.62
C HIS A 53 -12.35 -1.43 3.76
N PRO A 54 -12.71 -0.17 4.07
CA PRO A 54 -13.59 0.63 3.25
C PRO A 54 -12.99 0.92 1.86
N ILE A 55 -13.83 0.98 0.83
CA ILE A 55 -13.39 1.35 -0.51
C ILE A 55 -12.79 2.77 -0.52
N GLY A 56 -11.65 2.93 -1.19
CA GLY A 56 -10.94 4.21 -1.29
C GLY A 56 -9.90 4.45 -0.21
N THR A 57 -9.82 3.63 0.86
CA THR A 57 -8.74 3.69 1.85
C THR A 57 -7.42 3.14 1.32
N LYS A 58 -7.50 2.24 0.35
CA LYS A 58 -6.36 1.78 -0.48
C LYS A 58 -6.54 2.30 -1.89
N ARG A 59 -5.44 2.37 -2.67
CA ARG A 59 -5.51 2.79 -4.06
C ARG A 59 -6.37 1.83 -4.86
N LEU A 60 -7.40 2.33 -5.53
CA LEU A 60 -8.17 1.55 -6.48
C LEU A 60 -7.33 1.31 -7.73
N ILE A 61 -7.16 0.05 -8.05
CA ILE A 61 -6.42 -0.41 -9.24
C ILE A 61 -7.43 -0.67 -10.34
N LEU A 62 -7.04 -0.34 -11.57
CA LEU A 62 -7.83 -0.72 -12.75
C LEU A 62 -7.68 -2.20 -12.98
N ASP A 63 -8.80 -2.89 -13.03
CA ASP A 63 -8.83 -4.29 -13.44
C ASP A 63 -8.66 -4.41 -14.96
N SER A 64 -7.82 -5.36 -15.35
CA SER A 64 -7.66 -5.81 -16.72
C SER A 64 -7.49 -7.33 -16.75
N GLN A 65 -8.60 -8.03 -16.61
CA GLN A 65 -8.67 -9.50 -16.61
C GLN A 65 -8.07 -10.19 -15.36
N TYR A 66 -7.88 -9.47 -14.26
CA TYR A 66 -7.36 -10.08 -13.03
C TYR A 66 -8.33 -11.08 -12.42
N TYR A 67 -9.62 -10.78 -12.41
CA TYR A 67 -10.63 -11.68 -11.84
C TYR A 67 -10.98 -12.84 -12.76
N GLU A 68 -10.93 -12.63 -14.07
CA GLU A 68 -11.21 -13.65 -15.09
C GLU A 68 -10.24 -14.82 -15.05
N ILE A 69 -8.97 -14.59 -14.66
CA ILE A 69 -7.95 -15.66 -14.60
C ILE A 69 -8.29 -16.75 -13.60
N PHE A 70 -9.06 -16.43 -12.55
CA PHE A 70 -9.49 -17.42 -11.54
C PHE A 70 -10.59 -18.37 -12.06
N ASN A 71 -11.04 -18.20 -13.30
CA ASN A 71 -11.91 -19.14 -13.99
C ASN A 71 -11.15 -20.18 -14.81
N GLU A 72 -9.82 -20.08 -14.88
CA GLU A 72 -8.97 -21.00 -15.64
C GLU A 72 -8.60 -22.19 -14.76
N ASP A 73 -8.70 -23.41 -15.30
CA ASP A 73 -8.49 -24.66 -14.56
C ASP A 73 -7.08 -24.81 -13.95
N HIS A 74 -6.10 -24.08 -14.47
CA HIS A 74 -4.71 -24.13 -14.02
C HIS A 74 -4.36 -23.02 -13.01
N VAL A 75 -5.32 -22.20 -12.59
CA VAL A 75 -5.13 -21.13 -11.62
C VAL A 75 -5.84 -21.49 -10.31
N GLU A 76 -5.06 -21.59 -9.24
CA GLU A 76 -5.58 -21.87 -7.89
C GLU A 76 -5.38 -20.68 -6.97
N LEU A 77 -6.41 -20.31 -6.22
CA LEU A 77 -6.34 -19.32 -5.13
C LEU A 77 -6.21 -20.06 -3.79
N VAL A 78 -5.12 -19.80 -3.08
CA VAL A 78 -4.86 -20.37 -1.76
C VAL A 78 -5.07 -19.31 -0.68
N ASP A 79 -6.00 -19.54 0.24
CA ASP A 79 -6.19 -18.67 1.39
C ASP A 79 -5.18 -18.99 2.51
N VAL A 80 -4.09 -18.25 2.52
CA VAL A 80 -3.04 -18.40 3.53
C VAL A 80 -3.42 -17.90 4.93
N ARG A 81 -4.62 -17.35 5.12
CA ARG A 81 -5.15 -17.03 6.45
C ARG A 81 -5.72 -18.28 7.12
N SER A 82 -6.43 -19.10 6.36
CA SER A 82 -6.97 -20.37 6.84
C SER A 82 -5.94 -21.50 6.79
N ALA A 83 -5.05 -21.50 5.80
CA ALA A 83 -3.96 -22.45 5.62
C ALA A 83 -2.59 -21.73 5.56
N PRO A 84 -2.02 -21.30 6.70
CA PRO A 84 -0.75 -20.58 6.73
C PRO A 84 0.39 -21.32 6.08
N ILE A 85 1.29 -20.57 5.42
CA ILE A 85 2.56 -21.10 4.92
C ILE A 85 3.43 -21.47 6.10
N THR A 86 3.88 -22.73 6.14
CA THR A 86 4.74 -23.27 7.21
C THR A 86 6.20 -23.37 6.79
N GLU A 87 6.46 -23.57 5.50
CA GLU A 87 7.80 -23.79 4.99
C GLU A 87 7.89 -23.46 3.50
N ILE A 88 9.03 -22.91 3.08
CA ILE A 88 9.44 -22.86 1.68
C ILE A 88 10.46 -24.00 1.50
N THR A 89 10.12 -24.96 0.64
CA THR A 89 10.92 -26.16 0.40
C THR A 89 11.74 -26.01 -0.90
N GLU A 90 12.63 -26.95 -1.15
CA GLU A 90 13.38 -27.00 -2.42
C GLU A 90 12.48 -27.18 -3.66
N THR A 91 11.29 -27.73 -3.48
CA THR A 91 10.36 -28.07 -4.57
C THR A 91 9.08 -27.23 -4.56
N GLY A 92 8.92 -26.27 -3.64
CA GLY A 92 7.71 -25.45 -3.60
C GLY A 92 7.38 -24.83 -2.25
N ILE A 93 6.09 -24.73 -1.95
CA ILE A 93 5.57 -24.12 -0.72
C ILE A 93 4.71 -25.14 0.02
N ARG A 94 4.93 -25.27 1.33
CA ARG A 94 4.08 -26.05 2.24
C ARG A 94 3.21 -25.13 3.08
N THR A 95 1.93 -25.42 3.10
CA THR A 95 0.96 -24.85 4.04
C THR A 95 0.64 -25.85 5.14
N THR A 96 -0.22 -25.47 6.10
CA THR A 96 -0.74 -26.43 7.09
C THR A 96 -1.53 -27.56 6.47
N ASP A 97 -2.09 -27.36 5.28
CA ASP A 97 -3.02 -28.31 4.65
C ASP A 97 -2.33 -29.19 3.61
N GLN A 98 -1.45 -28.62 2.79
CA GLN A 98 -0.80 -29.38 1.71
C GLN A 98 0.52 -28.76 1.26
N HIS A 99 1.23 -29.47 0.38
CA HIS A 99 2.43 -29.04 -0.30
C HIS A 99 2.11 -28.73 -1.77
N TYR A 100 2.49 -27.53 -2.21
CA TYR A 100 2.36 -27.10 -3.60
C TYR A 100 3.73 -27.22 -4.28
N GLU A 101 3.82 -28.08 -5.28
CA GLU A 101 5.03 -28.20 -6.11
C GLU A 101 5.08 -27.03 -7.11
N LEU A 102 6.19 -26.31 -7.16
CA LEU A 102 6.36 -25.09 -7.95
C LEU A 102 7.75 -25.05 -8.58
N ASP A 103 7.83 -24.62 -9.83
CA ASP A 103 9.08 -24.37 -10.54
C ASP A 103 9.66 -22.97 -10.20
N ALA A 104 8.81 -22.03 -9.82
CA ALA A 104 9.22 -20.66 -9.47
C ALA A 104 8.27 -20.04 -8.43
N ILE A 105 8.81 -19.21 -7.57
CA ILE A 105 8.07 -18.44 -6.57
C ILE A 105 8.35 -16.95 -6.77
N ALA A 106 7.30 -16.16 -6.98
CA ALA A 106 7.39 -14.70 -7.04
C ALA A 106 6.91 -14.09 -5.73
N PHE A 107 7.82 -13.50 -4.95
CA PHE A 107 7.46 -12.81 -3.71
C PHE A 107 6.96 -11.39 -4.01
N ALA A 108 5.70 -11.15 -3.76
CA ALA A 108 5.05 -9.84 -3.86
C ALA A 108 4.50 -9.39 -2.51
N THR A 109 5.27 -9.59 -1.44
CA THR A 109 4.89 -9.36 -0.04
C THR A 109 4.74 -7.89 0.33
N GLY A 110 5.13 -6.97 -0.56
CA GLY A 110 5.08 -5.53 -0.34
C GLY A 110 6.28 -5.00 0.43
N PHE A 111 6.16 -3.75 0.83
CA PHE A 111 7.17 -3.04 1.62
C PHE A 111 6.56 -2.65 2.97
N ASP A 112 7.41 -2.54 4.01
CA ASP A 112 7.06 -1.82 5.22
C ASP A 112 6.99 -0.33 4.91
N ALA A 113 5.77 0.11 4.60
CA ALA A 113 5.52 1.44 4.07
C ALA A 113 5.75 2.52 5.13
N MET A 114 5.98 3.75 4.69
CA MET A 114 6.09 4.99 5.47
C MET A 114 7.36 5.09 6.32
N THR A 115 7.64 4.17 7.20
CA THR A 115 8.75 4.26 8.17
C THR A 115 9.79 3.16 8.01
N GLY A 116 9.47 2.03 7.36
CA GLY A 116 10.30 0.84 7.34
C GLY A 116 11.73 1.11 6.88
N ALA A 117 11.90 1.75 5.73
CA ALA A 117 13.24 2.07 5.21
C ALA A 117 14.07 2.96 6.14
N MET A 118 13.42 3.87 6.89
CA MET A 118 14.11 4.77 7.84
C MET A 118 14.46 4.05 9.14
N ARG A 119 13.63 3.11 9.57
CA ARG A 119 13.86 2.33 10.81
C ARG A 119 14.92 1.26 10.64
N GLU A 120 15.16 0.80 9.42
CA GLU A 120 16.29 -0.11 9.11
C GLU A 120 17.66 0.59 9.15
N ILE A 121 17.69 1.92 9.14
CA ILE A 121 18.91 2.73 9.25
C ILE A 121 19.12 3.12 10.71
N ASP A 122 20.28 2.81 11.29
CA ASP A 122 20.65 3.19 12.66
C ASP A 122 20.94 4.70 12.77
N ILE A 123 19.88 5.51 12.73
CA ILE A 123 19.95 6.98 12.83
C ILE A 123 19.91 7.39 14.30
N LYS A 124 20.96 8.01 14.77
CA LYS A 124 21.11 8.47 16.16
C LYS A 124 21.34 9.97 16.26
N VAL A 125 20.72 10.57 17.26
CA VAL A 125 21.07 11.91 17.70
C VAL A 125 22.32 11.80 18.59
N LYS A 126 23.27 12.72 18.41
CA LYS A 126 24.41 12.79 19.35
C LYS A 126 23.90 13.05 20.77
N ASP A 127 24.23 12.16 21.67
CA ASP A 127 23.85 12.25 23.08
C ASP A 127 22.30 12.26 23.34
N GLY A 128 21.51 11.69 22.41
CA GLY A 128 20.05 11.65 22.46
C GLY A 128 19.45 10.33 21.95
N PRO A 129 18.13 10.25 21.91
CA PRO A 129 17.42 9.05 21.46
C PRO A 129 17.64 8.78 19.97
N SER A 130 17.60 7.52 19.57
CA SER A 130 17.57 7.12 18.15
C SER A 130 16.30 7.61 17.47
N LEU A 131 16.29 7.61 16.13
CA LEU A 131 15.08 7.92 15.37
C LEU A 131 13.96 6.90 15.67
N ASP A 132 14.33 5.64 15.84
CA ASP A 132 13.38 4.56 16.14
C ASP A 132 12.69 4.77 17.51
N GLU A 133 13.46 5.15 18.54
CA GLU A 133 12.91 5.52 19.85
C GLU A 133 12.00 6.76 19.78
N GLN A 134 12.38 7.77 18.99
CA GLN A 134 11.55 8.98 18.83
C GLN A 134 10.23 8.66 18.11
N TRP A 135 10.21 7.64 17.27
CA TRP A 135 9.06 7.23 16.47
C TRP A 135 8.30 6.03 17.04
N GLU A 136 8.57 5.62 18.28
CA GLU A 136 7.87 4.51 18.92
C GLU A 136 6.34 4.69 18.92
N ALA A 137 5.88 5.91 19.22
CA ALA A 137 4.45 6.27 19.18
C ALA A 137 3.95 6.70 17.78
N GLY A 138 4.76 6.49 16.76
CA GLY A 138 4.51 6.89 15.37
C GLY A 138 5.41 8.03 14.90
N PRO A 139 5.61 8.17 13.58
CA PRO A 139 6.51 9.15 13.01
C PRO A 139 6.01 10.58 13.25
N ARG A 140 6.93 11.47 13.62
CA ARG A 140 6.71 12.91 13.72
C ARG A 140 7.74 13.63 12.88
N THR A 141 7.30 14.36 11.86
CA THR A 141 8.15 15.06 10.93
C THR A 141 7.69 16.51 10.76
N TYR A 142 8.59 17.36 10.32
CA TYR A 142 8.24 18.67 9.79
C TYR A 142 8.06 18.53 8.26
N LEU A 143 6.83 18.59 7.79
CA LEU A 143 6.45 18.50 6.36
C LEU A 143 6.94 17.21 5.65
N GLY A 144 7.30 16.17 6.39
CA GLY A 144 7.94 14.98 5.80
C GLY A 144 9.38 15.21 5.33
N VAL A 145 10.00 16.34 5.68
CA VAL A 145 11.32 16.75 5.20
C VAL A 145 12.38 16.68 6.30
N MET A 146 12.01 16.98 7.54
CA MET A 146 12.94 17.03 8.67
C MET A 146 12.36 16.37 9.92
N VAL A 147 13.23 16.04 10.87
CA VAL A 147 12.88 15.53 12.20
C VAL A 147 13.52 16.40 13.28
N ALA A 148 12.77 16.70 14.32
CA ALA A 148 13.29 17.47 15.48
C ALA A 148 14.48 16.74 16.11
N GLY A 149 15.52 17.48 16.47
CA GLY A 149 16.75 16.92 17.03
C GLY A 149 17.73 16.33 16.01
N LEU A 150 17.37 16.26 14.72
CA LEU A 150 18.24 15.78 13.62
C LEU A 150 18.42 16.88 12.55
N PRO A 151 19.14 17.97 12.87
CA PRO A 151 19.20 19.17 12.01
C PRO A 151 19.86 18.94 10.65
N ASN A 152 20.65 17.88 10.51
CA ASN A 152 21.35 17.54 9.27
C ASN A 152 20.71 16.38 8.51
N LEU A 153 19.53 15.90 8.99
CA LEU A 153 18.76 14.85 8.30
C LEU A 153 17.65 15.49 7.49
N PHE A 154 17.71 15.30 6.19
CA PHE A 154 16.64 15.67 5.27
C PHE A 154 16.07 14.42 4.63
N MET A 155 14.74 14.39 4.47
CA MET A 155 14.02 13.29 3.84
C MET A 155 13.28 13.81 2.61
N ILE A 156 13.22 12.99 1.57
CA ILE A 156 12.37 13.23 0.41
C ILE A 156 11.17 12.28 0.52
N THR A 157 9.96 12.82 0.50
CA THR A 157 8.72 12.07 0.69
C THR A 157 8.69 11.24 1.98
N GLY A 158 9.26 11.80 3.05
CA GLY A 158 9.25 11.19 4.37
C GLY A 158 7.84 11.09 4.96
N PRO A 159 7.68 10.37 6.08
CA PRO A 159 6.38 10.15 6.72
C PRO A 159 5.60 11.46 6.91
N GLN A 160 4.26 11.38 6.78
CA GLN A 160 3.29 12.48 6.85
C GLN A 160 3.26 13.43 5.64
N SER A 161 4.11 13.25 4.62
CA SER A 161 4.08 14.07 3.40
C SER A 161 3.44 13.38 2.18
N PRO A 162 3.56 12.06 1.98
CA PRO A 162 3.00 11.42 0.79
C PRO A 162 1.47 11.51 0.77
N GLY A 163 0.92 11.99 -0.34
CA GLY A 163 -0.52 12.04 -0.58
C GLY A 163 -0.93 11.06 -1.68
N VAL A 164 -1.91 10.22 -1.42
CA VAL A 164 -2.45 9.26 -2.42
C VAL A 164 -3.18 9.95 -3.58
N LYS A 165 -3.47 11.25 -3.46
CA LYS A 165 -4.18 12.05 -4.46
C LYS A 165 -3.26 12.90 -5.32
N SER A 166 -1.98 13.06 -4.93
CA SER A 166 -0.98 13.85 -5.65
C SER A 166 0.01 12.95 -6.37
N GLN A 167 0.61 13.50 -7.42
CA GLN A 167 1.69 12.82 -8.11
C GLN A 167 2.97 12.94 -7.28
N MET A 168 3.59 11.80 -6.95
CA MET A 168 4.77 11.75 -6.08
C MET A 168 5.96 12.56 -6.65
N ILE A 169 6.14 12.59 -7.96
CA ILE A 169 7.24 13.33 -8.61
C ILE A 169 7.17 14.82 -8.28
N LEU A 170 6.00 15.43 -8.35
CA LEU A 170 5.82 16.85 -7.97
C LEU A 170 6.14 17.10 -6.49
N SER A 171 5.79 16.17 -5.63
CA SER A 171 6.14 16.26 -4.20
C SER A 171 7.64 16.13 -3.97
N ILE A 172 8.31 15.27 -4.73
CA ILE A 172 9.77 15.10 -4.70
C ILE A 172 10.47 16.39 -5.14
N GLU A 173 10.06 16.97 -6.27
CA GLU A 173 10.62 18.25 -6.77
C GLU A 173 10.46 19.35 -5.73
N TRP A 174 9.27 19.50 -5.14
CA TRP A 174 9.05 20.49 -4.09
C TRP A 174 9.94 20.28 -2.86
N HIS A 175 10.13 19.03 -2.41
CA HIS A 175 11.02 18.73 -1.30
C HIS A 175 12.48 19.07 -1.63
N VAL A 176 12.93 18.74 -2.83
CA VAL A 176 14.29 19.06 -3.29
C VAL A 176 14.53 20.56 -3.30
N ASP A 177 13.61 21.33 -3.88
CA ASP A 177 13.72 22.79 -3.93
C ASP A 177 13.69 23.40 -2.52
N TRP A 178 12.82 22.90 -1.64
CA TRP A 178 12.76 23.35 -0.25
C TRP A 178 14.06 23.08 0.50
N ILE A 179 14.63 21.87 0.37
CA ILE A 179 15.91 21.49 0.99
C ILE A 179 17.05 22.36 0.45
N ALA A 180 17.12 22.53 -0.87
CA ALA A 180 18.14 23.34 -1.51
C ALA A 180 18.10 24.80 -1.01
N ASN A 181 16.93 25.42 -0.95
CA ASN A 181 16.76 26.77 -0.43
C ASN A 181 17.10 26.86 1.07
N CYS A 182 16.74 25.86 1.86
CA CYS A 182 17.11 25.81 3.28
C CYS A 182 18.62 25.76 3.47
N LEU A 183 19.31 24.88 2.74
CA LEU A 183 20.77 24.77 2.81
C LEU A 183 21.46 26.04 2.32
N GLN A 184 20.96 26.67 1.28
CA GLN A 184 21.48 27.96 0.80
C GLN A 184 21.33 29.05 1.85
N TYR A 185 20.18 29.13 2.52
CA TYR A 185 19.95 30.09 3.61
C TYR A 185 20.88 29.85 4.80
N LEU A 186 21.14 28.60 5.17
CA LEU A 186 22.02 28.24 6.29
C LEU A 186 23.52 28.44 5.97
N SER A 187 23.89 28.58 4.68
CA SER A 187 25.28 28.84 4.26
C SER A 187 25.63 30.32 4.22
N LEU A 188 24.66 31.21 4.45
CA LEU A 188 24.87 32.68 4.56
C LEU A 188 25.20 33.07 5.98
#